data_fa7b17c1e78a6991afc747d22d757eed
#
_entry.id   fa7b17c1e78a6991afc747d22d757eed
#
_cell.length_a   1.000
_cell.length_b   1.000
_cell.length_c   1.000
_cell.angle_alpha   90.00
_cell.angle_beta   90.00
_cell.angle_gamma   90.00
#
_symmetry.space_group_name_H-M   'P 1'
#
loop_
_entity.id
_entity.type
_entity.pdbx_description
1 polymer ?
#
loop_
_entity_poly.entity_id
_entity_poly.type
_entity_poly.pdbx_seq_one_letter_code
_entity_poly.pdbx_strand_id
1 'polypeptide(L)'
;SSYFSKFLTKNLLNTFVEIEILVGLIGGMSSVILFLLFETGFTFQFILYFLVFITGCLVGLEIPLLMNILKDKVEFKDLVSNVFTFDYIGALLASILFPLFLVPKLGIIGTSLFFGMINISIAISLCYLLKFELKNVKLLRAKAFISFIILLVTFVFSEKILSFSEGKLYGENIIYTNTTQYQRMVLTHNKSDYRLYLNNNLQFSSANEYRYHEALVHPAMAIAKSVTNV
;
A
#
# COMPACT_ATOMS: atom_id res chain seq x y z
N SER A 1 -11.36 13.01 13.85
CA SER A 1 -12.22 12.92 12.65
C SER A 1 -13.69 12.77 13.03
N SER A 2 -14.07 11.78 13.86
CA SER A 2 -15.46 11.54 14.27
C SER A 2 -16.17 12.78 14.85
N TYR A 3 -15.45 13.65 15.58
CA TYR A 3 -16.02 14.92 16.09
C TYR A 3 -16.40 15.88 14.96
N PHE A 4 -15.63 15.91 13.87
CA PHE A 4 -15.90 16.80 12.73
C PHE A 4 -17.13 16.35 11.91
N SER A 5 -17.54 15.08 11.98
CA SER A 5 -18.75 14.62 11.31
C SER A 5 -20.01 15.36 11.73
N LYS A 6 -20.04 15.95 12.95
CA LYS A 6 -21.15 16.77 13.45
C LYS A 6 -21.40 18.03 12.61
N PHE A 7 -20.36 18.56 12.00
CA PHE A 7 -20.45 19.78 11.18
C PHE A 7 -20.83 19.49 9.72
N LEU A 8 -20.75 18.24 9.31
CA LEU A 8 -21.12 17.78 7.98
C LEU A 8 -22.62 17.42 7.98
N THR A 9 -23.48 18.45 7.87
CA THR A 9 -24.95 18.25 7.90
C THR A 9 -25.62 18.36 6.53
N LYS A 10 -24.90 18.92 5.54
CA LYS A 10 -25.46 19.11 4.18
C LYS A 10 -24.82 18.14 3.20
N ASN A 11 -25.67 17.52 2.35
CA ASN A 11 -25.23 16.62 1.27
C ASN A 11 -24.32 15.46 1.73
N LEU A 12 -24.69 14.81 2.85
CA LEU A 12 -23.90 13.75 3.48
C LEU A 12 -23.47 12.67 2.50
N LEU A 13 -24.37 12.25 1.61
CA LEU A 13 -24.07 11.21 0.61
C LEU A 13 -23.00 11.66 -0.40
N ASN A 14 -23.06 12.91 -0.86
CA ASN A 14 -22.02 13.46 -1.74
C ASN A 14 -20.66 13.50 -1.03
N THR A 15 -20.64 13.96 0.22
CA THR A 15 -19.42 14.01 1.04
C THR A 15 -18.86 12.63 1.27
N PHE A 16 -19.70 11.62 1.51
CA PHE A 16 -19.27 10.24 1.65
C PHE A 16 -18.58 9.72 0.39
N VAL A 17 -19.21 9.90 -0.79
CA VAL A 17 -18.62 9.50 -2.08
C VAL A 17 -17.29 10.24 -2.35
N GLU A 18 -17.19 11.53 -2.01
CA GLU A 18 -15.94 12.28 -2.16
C GLU A 18 -14.84 11.75 -1.23
N ILE A 19 -15.17 11.39 0.01
CA ILE A 19 -14.23 10.77 0.95
C ILE A 19 -13.75 9.41 0.42
N GLU A 20 -14.62 8.55 -0.07
CA GLU A 20 -14.25 7.27 -0.68
C GLU A 20 -13.27 7.46 -1.85
N ILE A 21 -13.50 8.45 -2.71
CA ILE A 21 -12.58 8.77 -3.81
C ILE A 21 -11.21 9.23 -3.26
N LEU A 22 -11.22 10.09 -2.23
CA LEU A 22 -9.99 10.61 -1.63
C LEU A 22 -9.20 9.52 -0.87
N VAL A 23 -9.89 8.68 -0.08
CA VAL A 23 -9.27 7.54 0.60
C VAL A 23 -8.64 6.60 -0.42
N GLY A 24 -9.39 6.24 -1.47
CA GLY A 24 -8.87 5.39 -2.53
C GLY A 24 -7.66 5.98 -3.25
N LEU A 25 -7.70 7.28 -3.59
CA LEU A 25 -6.62 7.94 -4.30
C LEU A 25 -5.38 8.17 -3.41
N ILE A 26 -5.56 8.77 -2.23
CA ILE A 26 -4.46 9.08 -1.31
C ILE A 26 -3.89 7.80 -0.72
N GLY A 27 -4.75 6.90 -0.22
CA GLY A 27 -4.33 5.60 0.32
C GLY A 27 -3.65 4.73 -0.73
N GLY A 28 -4.22 4.65 -1.93
CA GLY A 28 -3.63 3.89 -3.04
C GLY A 28 -2.27 4.43 -3.49
N MET A 29 -2.10 5.74 -3.59
CA MET A 29 -0.84 6.38 -3.99
C MET A 29 0.19 6.48 -2.88
N SER A 30 -0.18 6.26 -1.62
CA SER A 30 0.69 6.48 -0.45
C SER A 30 2.00 5.70 -0.53
N SER A 31 1.95 4.41 -0.89
CA SER A 31 3.14 3.59 -1.01
C SER A 31 4.05 4.06 -2.15
N VAL A 32 3.49 4.43 -3.29
CA VAL A 32 4.25 4.98 -4.43
C VAL A 32 5.02 6.23 -4.01
N ILE A 33 4.32 7.17 -3.37
CA ILE A 33 4.92 8.43 -2.88
C ILE A 33 6.04 8.14 -1.89
N LEU A 34 5.81 7.23 -0.93
CA LEU A 34 6.80 6.89 0.08
C LEU A 34 8.03 6.18 -0.52
N PHE A 35 7.85 5.27 -1.46
CA PHE A 35 8.98 4.62 -2.13
C PHE A 35 9.82 5.61 -2.95
N LEU A 36 9.20 6.55 -3.66
CA LEU A 36 9.91 7.56 -4.42
C LEU A 36 10.69 8.55 -3.56
N LEU A 37 10.25 8.76 -2.31
CA LEU A 37 10.85 9.72 -1.37
C LEU A 37 11.73 9.05 -0.31
N PHE A 38 11.90 7.74 -0.37
CA PHE A 38 12.57 6.97 0.69
C PHE A 38 13.97 7.51 1.05
N GLU A 39 14.72 7.99 0.07
CA GLU A 39 16.09 8.52 0.27
C GLU A 39 16.13 9.95 0.84
N THR A 40 15.02 10.66 0.87
CA THR A 40 15.01 12.10 1.21
C THR A 40 15.06 12.40 2.71
N GLY A 41 15.27 11.39 3.56
CA GLY A 41 15.45 11.54 5.00
C GLY A 41 14.31 12.28 5.70
N PHE A 42 14.55 13.54 6.10
CA PHE A 42 13.54 14.33 6.83
C PHE A 42 12.25 14.56 6.04
N THR A 43 12.34 14.77 4.74
CA THR A 43 11.18 14.93 3.86
C THR A 43 10.32 13.67 3.82
N PHE A 44 10.95 12.49 3.78
CA PHE A 44 10.25 11.21 3.86
C PHE A 44 9.44 11.09 5.16
N GLN A 45 10.07 11.36 6.32
CA GLN A 45 9.40 11.26 7.62
C GLN A 45 8.20 12.22 7.70
N PHE A 46 8.37 13.46 7.26
CA PHE A 46 7.28 14.44 7.26
C PHE A 46 6.10 13.98 6.40
N ILE A 47 6.37 13.51 5.17
CA ILE A 47 5.33 13.04 4.26
C ILE A 47 4.68 11.75 4.77
N LEU A 48 5.43 10.83 5.38
CA LEU A 48 4.90 9.63 6.01
C LEU A 48 3.86 10.00 7.08
N TYR A 49 4.22 10.84 8.04
CA TYR A 49 3.29 11.25 9.09
C TYR A 49 2.11 12.05 8.56
N PHE A 50 2.31 12.88 7.55
CA PHE A 50 1.25 13.62 6.90
C PHE A 50 0.25 12.69 6.19
N LEU A 51 0.72 11.70 5.44
CA LEU A 51 -0.12 10.69 4.79
C LEU A 51 -0.90 9.85 5.80
N VAL A 52 -0.24 9.39 6.88
CA VAL A 52 -0.89 8.65 7.96
C VAL A 52 -1.97 9.50 8.62
N PHE A 53 -1.69 10.77 8.91
CA PHE A 53 -2.65 11.68 9.51
C PHE A 53 -3.85 11.91 8.60
N ILE A 54 -3.62 12.21 7.31
CA ILE A 54 -4.72 12.55 6.39
C ILE A 54 -5.59 11.33 6.10
N THR A 55 -4.98 10.17 5.86
CA THR A 55 -5.72 8.92 5.64
C THR A 55 -6.50 8.51 6.90
N GLY A 56 -5.90 8.60 8.07
CA GLY A 56 -6.59 8.34 9.34
C GLY A 56 -7.76 9.30 9.60
N CYS A 57 -7.63 10.57 9.20
CA CYS A 57 -8.74 11.52 9.28
C CYS A 57 -9.88 11.16 8.33
N LEU A 58 -9.58 10.78 7.09
CA LEU A 58 -10.58 10.43 6.08
C LEU A 58 -11.32 9.13 6.45
N VAL A 59 -10.56 8.06 6.71
CA VAL A 59 -11.13 6.75 7.13
C VAL A 59 -11.95 6.89 8.40
N GLY A 60 -11.49 7.68 9.38
CA GLY A 60 -12.24 7.92 10.61
C GLY A 60 -13.55 8.73 10.42
N LEU A 61 -13.84 9.27 9.23
CA LEU A 61 -15.12 9.89 8.90
C LEU A 61 -16.11 8.91 8.25
N GLU A 62 -15.66 7.80 7.69
CA GLU A 62 -16.50 6.86 6.91
C GLU A 62 -17.63 6.28 7.76
N ILE A 63 -17.33 5.63 8.88
CA ILE A 63 -18.34 5.01 9.77
C ILE A 63 -19.34 6.04 10.29
N PRO A 64 -18.94 7.18 10.88
CA PRO A 64 -19.89 8.19 11.35
C PRO A 64 -20.78 8.78 10.25
N LEU A 65 -20.25 8.98 9.03
CA LEU A 65 -21.02 9.46 7.90
C LEU A 65 -22.02 8.39 7.42
N LEU A 66 -21.57 7.15 7.30
CA LEU A 66 -22.44 6.02 6.92
C LEU A 66 -23.59 5.85 7.92
N MET A 67 -23.30 5.88 9.23
CA MET A 67 -24.32 5.84 10.27
C MET A 67 -25.29 7.01 10.17
N ASN A 68 -24.80 8.23 9.89
CA ASN A 68 -25.64 9.41 9.76
C ASN A 68 -26.53 9.39 8.49
N ILE A 69 -26.06 8.78 7.40
CA ILE A 69 -26.85 8.58 6.17
C ILE A 69 -27.96 7.55 6.37
N LEU A 70 -27.70 6.49 7.15
CA LEU A 70 -28.62 5.36 7.29
C LEU A 70 -29.57 5.47 8.50
N LYS A 71 -29.31 6.36 9.46
CA LYS A 71 -30.08 6.48 10.73
C LYS A 71 -31.60 6.62 10.56
N ASP A 72 -32.03 7.26 9.46
CA ASP A 72 -33.44 7.49 9.17
C ASP A 72 -34.07 6.37 8.31
N LYS A 73 -33.25 5.39 7.86
CA LYS A 73 -33.67 4.28 6.99
C LYS A 73 -33.74 2.94 7.72
N VAL A 74 -33.03 2.79 8.85
CA VAL A 74 -32.89 1.53 9.61
C VAL A 74 -32.98 1.85 11.10
N GLU A 75 -33.54 0.92 11.90
CA GLU A 75 -33.52 1.06 13.35
C GLU A 75 -32.11 1.18 13.89
N PHE A 76 -31.89 2.07 14.86
CA PHE A 76 -30.54 2.41 15.36
C PHE A 76 -29.76 1.17 15.83
N LYS A 77 -30.44 0.23 16.50
CA LYS A 77 -29.81 -1.02 17.01
C LYS A 77 -29.27 -1.87 15.85
N ASP A 78 -30.08 -2.06 14.81
CA ASP A 78 -29.71 -2.86 13.64
C ASP A 78 -28.66 -2.16 12.80
N LEU A 79 -28.75 -0.84 12.69
CA LEU A 79 -27.75 -0.03 12.01
C LEU A 79 -26.35 -0.22 12.62
N VAL A 80 -26.24 -0.04 13.94
CA VAL A 80 -24.97 -0.19 14.67
C VAL A 80 -24.44 -1.61 14.51
N SER A 81 -25.29 -2.62 14.73
CA SER A 81 -24.91 -4.02 14.62
C SER A 81 -24.39 -4.37 13.22
N ASN A 82 -25.11 -3.97 12.18
CA ASN A 82 -24.75 -4.29 10.80
C ASN A 82 -23.46 -3.59 10.37
N VAL A 83 -23.33 -2.27 10.64
CA VAL A 83 -22.14 -1.53 10.26
C VAL A 83 -20.88 -2.12 10.88
N PHE A 84 -20.88 -2.36 12.20
CA PHE A 84 -19.71 -2.96 12.85
C PHE A 84 -19.46 -4.42 12.47
N THR A 85 -20.51 -5.19 12.20
CA THR A 85 -20.37 -6.58 11.73
C THR A 85 -19.63 -6.64 10.40
N PHE A 86 -20.06 -5.83 9.42
CA PHE A 86 -19.38 -5.79 8.12
C PHE A 86 -17.97 -5.21 8.20
N ASP A 87 -17.74 -4.22 9.05
CA ASP A 87 -16.41 -3.65 9.29
C ASP A 87 -15.45 -4.72 9.85
N TYR A 88 -15.85 -5.46 10.89
CA TYR A 88 -15.04 -6.53 11.46
C TYR A 88 -14.80 -7.70 10.51
N ILE A 89 -15.80 -8.09 9.72
CA ILE A 89 -15.63 -9.14 8.69
C ILE A 89 -14.63 -8.66 7.63
N GLY A 90 -14.76 -7.40 7.18
CA GLY A 90 -13.83 -6.80 6.24
C GLY A 90 -12.40 -6.74 6.77
N ALA A 91 -12.22 -6.31 8.02
CA ALA A 91 -10.93 -6.27 8.69
C ALA A 91 -10.31 -7.67 8.84
N LEU A 92 -11.11 -8.68 9.20
CA LEU A 92 -10.66 -10.08 9.28
C LEU A 92 -10.20 -10.60 7.93
N LEU A 93 -11.00 -10.40 6.88
CA LEU A 93 -10.64 -10.81 5.52
C LEU A 93 -9.36 -10.10 5.05
N ALA A 94 -9.26 -8.79 5.26
CA ALA A 94 -8.08 -8.03 4.89
C ALA A 94 -6.83 -8.50 5.65
N SER A 95 -6.93 -8.79 6.96
CA SER A 95 -5.81 -9.25 7.78
C SER A 95 -5.22 -10.59 7.32
N ILE A 96 -6.05 -11.46 6.72
CA ILE A 96 -5.63 -12.76 6.19
C ILE A 96 -5.12 -12.60 4.74
N LEU A 97 -5.90 -11.92 3.89
CA LEU A 97 -5.57 -11.80 2.47
C LEU A 97 -4.32 -10.95 2.22
N PHE A 98 -4.11 -9.90 3.00
CA PHE A 98 -3.00 -8.98 2.84
C PHE A 98 -1.63 -9.70 2.91
N PRO A 99 -1.25 -10.38 4.03
CA PRO A 99 0.07 -11.00 4.15
C PRO A 99 0.20 -12.29 3.34
N LEU A 100 -0.88 -13.07 3.16
CA LEU A 100 -0.78 -14.39 2.53
C LEU A 100 -0.89 -14.37 1.00
N PHE A 101 -1.63 -13.42 0.44
CA PHE A 101 -1.91 -13.41 -0.99
C PHE A 101 -1.52 -12.10 -1.68
N LEU A 102 -1.89 -10.96 -1.11
CA LEU A 102 -1.75 -9.68 -1.81
C LEU A 102 -0.29 -9.23 -1.85
N VAL A 103 0.35 -9.12 -0.69
CA VAL A 103 1.75 -8.67 -0.65
C VAL A 103 2.69 -9.63 -1.37
N PRO A 104 2.60 -10.99 -1.22
CA PRO A 104 3.46 -11.90 -1.95
C PRO A 104 3.28 -11.89 -3.47
N LYS A 105 2.07 -11.58 -3.97
CA LYS A 105 1.78 -11.59 -5.41
C LYS A 105 1.89 -10.23 -6.08
N LEU A 106 1.47 -9.17 -5.41
CA LEU A 106 1.39 -7.82 -5.96
C LEU A 106 2.47 -6.88 -5.43
N GLY A 107 3.21 -7.28 -4.40
CA GLY A 107 4.11 -6.41 -3.67
C GLY A 107 3.35 -5.35 -2.85
N ILE A 108 4.08 -4.54 -2.08
CA ILE A 108 3.48 -3.50 -1.22
C ILE A 108 2.82 -2.40 -2.06
N ILE A 109 3.50 -1.93 -3.11
CA ILE A 109 2.98 -0.89 -4.01
C ILE A 109 1.72 -1.37 -4.72
N GLY A 110 1.78 -2.55 -5.35
CA GLY A 110 0.63 -3.12 -6.05
C GLY A 110 -0.56 -3.34 -5.13
N THR A 111 -0.33 -3.80 -3.91
CA THR A 111 -1.40 -4.04 -2.92
C THR A 111 -2.09 -2.75 -2.49
N SER A 112 -1.35 -1.67 -2.22
CA SER A 112 -1.97 -0.39 -1.86
C SER A 112 -2.80 0.19 -3.00
N LEU A 113 -2.30 0.13 -4.24
CA LEU A 113 -3.02 0.57 -5.43
C LEU A 113 -4.29 -0.27 -5.65
N PHE A 114 -4.22 -1.58 -5.43
CA PHE A 114 -5.36 -2.49 -5.53
C PHE A 114 -6.47 -2.13 -4.53
N PHE A 115 -6.15 -1.89 -3.26
CA PHE A 115 -7.13 -1.43 -2.28
C PHE A 115 -7.69 -0.06 -2.63
N GLY A 116 -6.86 0.86 -3.11
CA GLY A 116 -7.32 2.16 -3.61
C GLY A 116 -8.34 2.02 -4.75
N MET A 117 -8.09 1.11 -5.70
CA MET A 117 -9.04 0.83 -6.79
C MET A 117 -10.35 0.21 -6.29
N ILE A 118 -10.33 -0.64 -5.26
CA ILE A 118 -11.56 -1.16 -4.63
C ILE A 118 -12.39 -0.02 -4.06
N ASN A 119 -11.82 0.87 -3.27
CA ASN A 119 -12.55 2.01 -2.69
C ASN A 119 -13.16 2.91 -3.78
N ILE A 120 -12.40 3.22 -4.82
CA ILE A 120 -12.92 4.03 -5.94
C ILE A 120 -14.02 3.27 -6.70
N SER A 121 -13.92 1.95 -6.83
CA SER A 121 -14.99 1.13 -7.44
C SER A 121 -16.29 1.17 -6.64
N ILE A 122 -16.19 1.22 -5.30
CA ILE A 122 -17.35 1.44 -4.41
C ILE A 122 -17.93 2.83 -4.67
N ALA A 123 -17.10 3.88 -4.72
CA ALA A 123 -17.57 5.23 -5.04
C ALA A 123 -18.26 5.31 -6.41
N ILE A 124 -17.73 4.66 -7.44
CA ILE A 124 -18.35 4.55 -8.76
C ILE A 124 -19.70 3.85 -8.64
N SER A 125 -19.78 2.72 -7.97
CA SER A 125 -21.00 1.95 -7.78
C SER A 125 -22.08 2.78 -7.08
N LEU A 126 -21.73 3.52 -6.03
CA LEU A 126 -22.64 4.44 -5.34
C LEU A 126 -23.14 5.55 -6.27
N CYS A 127 -22.30 6.09 -7.14
CA CYS A 127 -22.71 7.09 -8.14
C CYS A 127 -23.73 6.56 -9.17
N TYR A 128 -23.79 5.25 -9.40
CA TYR A 128 -24.81 4.65 -10.27
C TYR A 128 -26.07 4.25 -9.51
N LEU A 129 -25.91 3.62 -8.34
CA LEU A 129 -27.01 3.12 -7.52
C LEU A 129 -27.86 4.27 -6.94
N LEU A 130 -27.19 5.32 -6.43
CA LEU A 130 -27.82 6.44 -5.73
C LEU A 130 -27.87 7.72 -6.57
N LYS A 131 -27.93 7.58 -7.89
CA LYS A 131 -27.89 8.71 -8.84
C LYS A 131 -28.95 9.79 -8.62
N PHE A 132 -30.09 9.43 -8.04
CA PHE A 132 -31.20 10.36 -7.77
C PHE A 132 -31.06 11.13 -6.45
N GLU A 133 -30.26 10.61 -5.51
CA GLU A 133 -30.04 11.24 -4.21
C GLU A 133 -28.77 12.14 -4.22
N LEU A 134 -27.87 11.92 -5.20
CA LEU A 134 -26.62 12.64 -5.34
C LEU A 134 -26.76 13.94 -6.13
N LYS A 135 -26.10 14.98 -5.66
CA LYS A 135 -25.96 16.25 -6.40
C LYS A 135 -24.72 16.17 -7.31
N ASN A 136 -24.84 16.76 -8.51
CA ASN A 136 -23.73 16.83 -9.47
C ASN A 136 -23.09 15.46 -9.79
N VAL A 137 -23.91 14.41 -9.92
CA VAL A 137 -23.48 13.03 -10.18
C VAL A 137 -22.48 12.90 -11.32
N LYS A 138 -22.64 13.70 -12.39
CA LYS A 138 -21.72 13.69 -13.54
C LYS A 138 -20.29 14.06 -13.12
N LEU A 139 -20.14 15.09 -12.27
CA LEU A 139 -18.84 15.52 -11.78
C LEU A 139 -18.21 14.47 -10.84
N LEU A 140 -19.00 13.88 -9.94
CA LEU A 140 -18.53 12.82 -9.05
C LEU A 140 -18.05 11.58 -9.84
N ARG A 141 -18.83 11.16 -10.84
CA ARG A 141 -18.42 10.09 -11.75
C ARG A 141 -17.13 10.41 -12.46
N ALA A 142 -17.01 11.62 -13.02
CA ALA A 142 -15.78 12.03 -13.70
C ALA A 142 -14.57 11.98 -12.74
N LYS A 143 -14.69 12.53 -11.54
CA LYS A 143 -13.65 12.45 -10.50
C LYS A 143 -13.27 10.99 -10.20
N ALA A 144 -14.26 10.12 -9.94
CA ALA A 144 -14.03 8.72 -9.62
C ALA A 144 -13.36 7.95 -10.77
N PHE A 145 -13.82 8.13 -12.02
CA PHE A 145 -13.20 7.49 -13.18
C PHE A 145 -11.78 7.97 -13.44
N ILE A 146 -11.53 9.28 -13.34
CA ILE A 146 -10.18 9.83 -13.49
C ILE A 146 -9.26 9.25 -12.42
N SER A 147 -9.68 9.23 -11.15
CA SER A 147 -8.91 8.66 -10.05
C SER A 147 -8.66 7.15 -10.26
N PHE A 148 -9.65 6.41 -10.72
CA PHE A 148 -9.49 4.99 -11.04
C PHE A 148 -8.45 4.76 -12.15
N ILE A 149 -8.51 5.55 -13.23
CA ILE A 149 -7.56 5.46 -14.33
C ILE A 149 -6.13 5.79 -13.85
N ILE A 150 -5.96 6.81 -13.00
CA ILE A 150 -4.67 7.15 -12.42
C ILE A 150 -4.10 5.96 -11.64
N LEU A 151 -4.89 5.36 -10.75
CA LEU A 151 -4.45 4.18 -9.97
C LEU A 151 -4.15 2.98 -10.88
N LEU A 152 -4.97 2.74 -11.88
CA LEU A 152 -4.79 1.63 -12.82
C LEU A 152 -3.49 1.78 -13.63
N VAL A 153 -3.24 2.97 -14.17
CA VAL A 153 -2.00 3.26 -14.89
C VAL A 153 -0.79 3.09 -13.95
N THR A 154 -0.86 3.64 -12.75
CA THR A 154 0.19 3.49 -11.76
C THR A 154 0.40 2.02 -11.36
N PHE A 155 -0.68 1.23 -11.26
CA PHE A 155 -0.60 -0.20 -10.99
C PHE A 155 0.13 -0.98 -12.10
N VAL A 156 -0.17 -0.70 -13.36
CA VAL A 156 0.52 -1.32 -14.50
C VAL A 156 2.02 -0.99 -14.51
N PHE A 157 2.39 0.21 -14.04
CA PHE A 157 3.79 0.64 -13.98
C PHE A 157 4.45 0.44 -12.61
N SER A 158 3.80 -0.22 -11.66
CA SER A 158 4.27 -0.36 -10.27
C SER A 158 5.67 -0.98 -10.16
N GLU A 159 5.97 -2.04 -10.92
CA GLU A 159 7.29 -2.66 -10.95
C GLU A 159 8.39 -1.72 -11.50
N LYS A 160 8.08 -0.91 -12.51
CA LYS A 160 9.02 0.09 -13.03
C LYS A 160 9.30 1.20 -12.02
N ILE A 161 8.27 1.63 -11.30
CA ILE A 161 8.38 2.63 -10.24
C ILE A 161 9.26 2.09 -9.10
N LEU A 162 9.04 0.84 -8.70
CA LEU A 162 9.83 0.18 -7.67
C LEU A 162 11.30 0.05 -8.09
N SER A 163 11.56 -0.44 -9.30
CA SER A 163 12.92 -0.58 -9.84
C SER A 163 13.63 0.77 -9.98
N PHE A 164 12.90 1.83 -10.34
CA PHE A 164 13.46 3.19 -10.39
C PHE A 164 13.85 3.72 -9.00
N SER A 165 13.01 3.50 -7.99
CA SER A 165 13.29 3.87 -6.61
C SER A 165 14.50 3.09 -6.06
N GLU A 166 14.54 1.79 -6.31
CA GLU A 166 15.66 0.94 -5.89
C GLU A 166 16.98 1.32 -6.61
N GLY A 167 16.91 1.68 -7.91
CA GLY A 167 18.10 2.16 -8.65
C GLY A 167 18.72 3.39 -8.01
N LYS A 168 17.92 4.29 -7.44
CA LYS A 168 18.41 5.42 -6.66
C LYS A 168 19.01 4.97 -5.33
N LEU A 169 18.30 4.08 -4.62
CA LEU A 169 18.72 3.59 -3.30
C LEU A 169 20.09 2.89 -3.35
N TYR A 170 20.31 2.02 -4.33
CA TYR A 170 21.58 1.29 -4.44
C TYR A 170 22.68 2.09 -5.13
N GLY A 171 22.34 3.13 -5.89
CA GLY A 171 23.31 3.95 -6.64
C GLY A 171 24.10 3.16 -7.69
N GLU A 172 23.62 1.97 -8.09
CA GLU A 172 24.29 0.99 -8.95
C GLU A 172 23.32 0.47 -10.00
N ASN A 173 23.86 -0.14 -11.07
CA ASN A 173 23.03 -0.77 -12.08
C ASN A 173 22.39 -2.05 -11.54
N ILE A 174 21.08 -2.07 -11.48
CA ILE A 174 20.31 -3.28 -11.15
C ILE A 174 20.29 -4.17 -12.38
N ILE A 175 20.81 -5.39 -12.26
CA ILE A 175 20.85 -6.37 -13.35
C ILE A 175 19.78 -7.46 -13.20
N TYR A 176 19.30 -7.67 -11.97
CA TYR A 176 18.24 -8.65 -11.71
C TYR A 176 17.42 -8.25 -10.49
N THR A 177 16.10 -8.39 -10.59
CA THR A 177 15.19 -8.27 -9.45
C THR A 177 14.16 -9.39 -9.46
N ASN A 178 13.84 -9.92 -8.30
CA ASN A 178 12.74 -10.86 -8.15
C ASN A 178 12.13 -10.73 -6.75
N THR A 179 10.82 -10.78 -6.68
CA THR A 179 10.08 -10.83 -5.42
C THR A 179 9.49 -12.21 -5.24
N THR A 180 9.93 -12.91 -4.22
CA THR A 180 9.37 -14.21 -3.81
C THR A 180 8.35 -14.00 -2.69
N GLN A 181 7.67 -15.05 -2.28
CA GLN A 181 6.77 -15.01 -1.11
C GLN A 181 7.51 -14.72 0.21
N TYR A 182 8.83 -14.83 0.25
CA TYR A 182 9.63 -14.67 1.47
C TYR A 182 10.46 -13.40 1.48
N GLN A 183 10.95 -12.97 0.30
CA GLN A 183 11.91 -11.87 0.21
C GLN A 183 11.98 -11.28 -1.18
N ARG A 184 12.38 -10.02 -1.23
CA ARG A 184 12.78 -9.35 -2.45
C ARG A 184 14.29 -9.50 -2.63
N MET A 185 14.69 -9.99 -3.80
CA MET A 185 16.08 -10.13 -4.22
C MET A 185 16.42 -9.04 -5.22
N VAL A 186 17.51 -8.34 -5.00
CA VAL A 186 18.06 -7.34 -5.94
C VAL A 186 19.53 -7.65 -6.14
N LEU A 187 19.93 -7.84 -7.40
CA LEU A 187 21.31 -8.01 -7.80
C LEU A 187 21.77 -6.77 -8.54
N THR A 188 22.81 -6.12 -8.03
CA THR A 188 23.44 -4.97 -8.66
C THR A 188 24.81 -5.32 -9.20
N HIS A 189 25.28 -4.52 -10.16
CA HIS A 189 26.62 -4.62 -10.72
C HIS A 189 27.23 -3.23 -10.85
N ASN A 190 28.40 -3.05 -10.24
CA ASN A 190 29.20 -1.82 -10.35
C ASN A 190 30.64 -2.17 -10.68
N LYS A 191 31.11 -1.77 -11.87
CA LYS A 191 32.46 -2.07 -12.40
C LYS A 191 32.76 -3.57 -12.37
N SER A 192 33.36 -4.08 -11.29
CA SER A 192 33.73 -5.48 -11.11
C SER A 192 33.08 -6.14 -9.89
N ASP A 193 32.17 -5.42 -9.20
CA ASP A 193 31.54 -5.92 -7.99
C ASP A 193 30.07 -6.27 -8.25
N TYR A 194 29.71 -7.51 -7.95
CA TYR A 194 28.33 -7.99 -7.91
C TYR A 194 27.84 -7.99 -6.48
N ARG A 195 26.69 -7.35 -6.23
CA ARG A 195 26.10 -7.27 -4.90
C ARG A 195 24.70 -7.83 -4.89
N LEU A 196 24.45 -8.75 -3.97
CA LEU A 196 23.12 -9.32 -3.74
C LEU A 196 22.53 -8.71 -2.47
N TYR A 197 21.35 -8.12 -2.62
CA TYR A 197 20.54 -7.61 -1.53
C TYR A 197 19.29 -8.46 -1.34
N LEU A 198 18.99 -8.81 -0.08
CA LEU A 198 17.75 -9.45 0.33
C LEU A 198 17.00 -8.52 1.28
N ASN A 199 15.79 -8.10 0.89
CA ASN A 199 15.02 -7.10 1.62
C ASN A 199 15.85 -5.84 1.98
N ASN A 200 16.59 -5.30 1.02
CA ASN A 200 17.50 -4.15 1.13
C ASN A 200 18.75 -4.36 2.01
N ASN A 201 18.97 -5.56 2.56
CA ASN A 201 20.17 -5.89 3.30
C ASN A 201 21.19 -6.54 2.39
N LEU A 202 22.42 -6.02 2.38
CA LEU A 202 23.53 -6.60 1.63
C LEU A 202 23.87 -7.98 2.20
N GLN A 203 23.75 -9.03 1.37
CA GLN A 203 24.06 -10.41 1.74
C GLN A 203 25.36 -10.92 1.10
N PHE A 204 25.69 -10.41 -0.08
CA PHE A 204 26.86 -10.83 -0.82
C PHE A 204 27.45 -9.66 -1.59
N SER A 205 28.78 -9.56 -1.62
CA SER A 205 29.56 -8.69 -2.48
C SER A 205 30.77 -9.45 -2.99
N SER A 206 30.92 -9.58 -4.30
CA SER A 206 32.02 -10.31 -4.91
C SER A 206 33.39 -9.72 -4.56
N ALA A 207 33.47 -8.42 -4.28
CA ALA A 207 34.70 -7.75 -3.85
C ALA A 207 35.06 -8.02 -2.38
N ASN A 208 34.08 -8.38 -1.53
CA ASN A 208 34.27 -8.60 -0.09
C ASN A 208 33.93 -10.02 0.37
N GLU A 209 33.77 -10.96 -0.57
CA GLU A 209 33.38 -12.34 -0.29
C GLU A 209 34.31 -13.01 0.73
N TYR A 210 35.61 -12.81 0.61
CA TYR A 210 36.62 -13.36 1.51
C TYR A 210 36.43 -12.96 2.98
N ARG A 211 35.90 -11.78 3.24
CA ARG A 211 35.72 -11.29 4.61
C ARG A 211 34.56 -11.97 5.33
N TYR A 212 33.50 -12.28 4.63
CA TYR A 212 32.29 -12.85 5.23
C TYR A 212 32.24 -14.37 5.05
N HIS A 213 32.30 -14.87 3.82
CA HIS A 213 32.11 -16.29 3.55
C HIS A 213 33.31 -17.13 3.99
N GLU A 214 34.54 -16.66 3.73
CA GLU A 214 35.71 -17.36 4.19
C GLU A 214 35.81 -17.35 5.72
N ALA A 215 35.55 -16.20 6.37
CA ALA A 215 35.55 -16.12 7.82
C ALA A 215 34.45 -17.00 8.48
N LEU A 216 33.35 -17.23 7.79
CA LEU A 216 32.28 -18.12 8.27
C LEU A 216 32.63 -19.60 8.10
N VAL A 217 33.22 -19.96 6.97
CA VAL A 217 33.43 -21.37 6.58
C VAL A 217 34.75 -21.91 7.10
N HIS A 218 35.88 -21.20 6.93
CA HIS A 218 37.23 -21.73 7.21
C HIS A 218 37.44 -22.13 8.67
N PRO A 219 37.01 -21.38 9.69
CA PRO A 219 37.20 -21.82 11.09
C PRO A 219 36.48 -23.13 11.41
N ALA A 220 35.24 -23.26 10.93
CA ALA A 220 34.45 -24.46 11.15
C ALA A 220 35.07 -25.69 10.43
N MET A 221 35.51 -25.51 9.20
CA MET A 221 36.14 -26.55 8.40
C MET A 221 37.53 -26.94 8.96
N ALA A 222 38.31 -25.98 9.48
CA ALA A 222 39.62 -26.27 10.07
C ALA A 222 39.56 -27.06 11.39
N ILE A 223 38.46 -26.98 12.14
CA ILE A 223 38.26 -27.69 13.40
C ILE A 223 37.60 -29.06 13.15
N ALA A 224 36.92 -29.25 12.05
CA ALA A 224 36.20 -30.47 11.75
C ALA A 224 37.17 -31.65 11.53
N LYS A 225 37.01 -32.74 12.29
CA LYS A 225 37.86 -33.95 12.15
C LYS A 225 37.62 -34.69 10.84
N SER A 226 36.43 -34.65 10.31
CA SER A 226 36.07 -35.16 8.98
C SER A 226 34.87 -34.38 8.46
N VAL A 227 34.91 -33.98 7.19
CA VAL A 227 33.82 -33.28 6.51
C VAL A 227 33.20 -34.24 5.53
N THR A 228 32.11 -34.90 5.95
CA THR A 228 31.38 -35.85 5.11
C THR A 228 30.13 -35.26 4.48
N ASN A 229 29.55 -34.24 5.14
CA ASN A 229 28.39 -33.48 4.62
C ASN A 229 28.61 -32.01 4.98
N VAL A 230 28.35 -31.09 4.02
CA VAL A 230 28.42 -29.65 4.17
C VAL A 230 27.07 -29.05 3.77
#